data_204f808d8869d458ba5eef40fbeca352
#
_entry.id   204f808d8869d458ba5eef40fbeca352
#
_cell.length_a   1.000
_cell.length_b   1.000
_cell.length_c   1.000
_cell.angle_alpha   90.00
_cell.angle_beta   90.00
_cell.angle_gamma   90.00
#
_symmetry.space_group_name_H-M   'P 1'
#
loop_
_entity.id
_entity.type
_entity.pdbx_description
1 polymer ?
#
loop_
_entity_poly.entity_id
_entity_poly.type
_entity_poly.pdbx_seq_one_letter_code
_entity_poly.pdbx_strand_id
1 'polypeptide(L)'
;EGQSPSAPPHALPLTPDGIEDEPKPLGEILVESGVVSREALDGALAQQKRVGEILIEQHVVSPQQVEQALQKQRKMEAAAQSKKTDTASIRVDTDKIDKLINLVGELVITQSMLSDLGARFEMSQMPVLLERVAQLERNTREIQERVMSIRMLPIGTAFARFPRLVRDLSAKAGKKIQLVLSGEETELDKTVIESINDPLTHLVRNSADHGLEPPEERLDNNKPELGTIRLNAFHEGGSICITVEDDGRGLNRDKILAKAMKQGLISENDKLSEDQIWLLIFKPGFSTAEKVTDVSGRGVGMDVVKRNIEALGGTVSIKTALGKGTTFTLKLPLTLAIIEGMTVRVGKETYIVPLLSILESIQPKASVIKTVVGKGELINVRGTYLPMMRLYEVFSLQPEITDPTQAILLILETEGEQVAVMVDEILGQQQVVIKSMEQNFRKVEGIAGATILGDGTVGFILDVRGLLEIARQREPVVA
;
A
#
# COMPACT_ATOMS: atom_id res chain seq x y z
N GLU A 1 87.11 -10.50 -2.54
CA GLU A 1 86.82 -9.06 -2.57
C GLU A 1 85.52 -8.85 -3.36
N GLY A 2 84.48 -8.78 -2.69
CA GLY A 2 83.14 -8.65 -3.30
C GLY A 2 82.13 -8.22 -2.24
N GLN A 3 81.82 -6.95 -2.25
CA GLN A 3 80.88 -6.37 -1.33
C GLN A 3 79.44 -6.87 -1.61
N SER A 4 78.77 -7.42 -0.59
CA SER A 4 77.34 -7.73 -0.58
C SER A 4 76.54 -6.45 -0.50
N PRO A 5 75.37 -6.35 -1.19
CA PRO A 5 74.44 -5.22 -1.04
C PRO A 5 73.66 -5.35 0.25
N SER A 6 73.49 -4.21 0.93
CA SER A 6 72.81 -3.99 2.17
C SER A 6 71.29 -4.34 2.07
N ALA A 7 70.75 -4.91 3.16
CA ALA A 7 69.34 -5.26 3.38
C ALA A 7 68.46 -4.02 3.35
N PRO A 8 67.17 -4.17 2.92
CA PRO A 8 66.16 -3.10 2.99
C PRO A 8 65.69 -2.88 4.42
N PRO A 9 65.24 -1.65 4.74
CA PRO A 9 64.80 -1.30 6.10
C PRO A 9 63.46 -1.90 6.49
N HIS A 10 63.38 -2.19 7.75
CA HIS A 10 62.33 -2.72 8.58
C HIS A 10 60.87 -2.64 8.10
N ALA A 11 60.24 -3.82 8.12
CA ALA A 11 58.79 -3.96 8.10
C ALA A 11 58.18 -3.40 9.42
N LEU A 12 57.14 -2.62 9.30
CA LEU A 12 56.34 -2.11 10.40
C LEU A 12 55.51 -3.26 11.01
N PRO A 13 55.30 -3.32 12.33
CA PRO A 13 54.46 -4.30 12.98
C PRO A 13 52.97 -4.01 12.75
N LEU A 14 52.26 -5.01 12.30
CA LEU A 14 50.79 -5.02 12.27
C LEU A 14 50.27 -5.25 13.69
N THR A 15 49.64 -4.26 14.30
CA THR A 15 48.83 -4.44 15.51
C THR A 15 47.36 -4.67 15.09
N PRO A 16 46.70 -5.66 15.72
CA PRO A 16 45.28 -5.89 15.49
C PRO A 16 44.50 -5.16 16.58
N ASP A 17 43.98 -3.99 16.28
CA ASP A 17 42.84 -3.44 17.04
C ASP A 17 42.01 -2.56 16.11
N GLY A 18 40.72 -2.92 16.01
CA GLY A 18 39.79 -2.28 15.16
C GLY A 18 39.43 -0.87 15.60
N ILE A 19 39.60 0.07 14.69
CA ILE A 19 38.88 1.35 14.69
C ILE A 19 38.51 1.59 13.23
N GLU A 20 37.22 1.79 12.98
CA GLU A 20 36.69 2.25 11.72
C GLU A 20 37.12 3.69 11.47
N ASP A 21 38.29 3.88 10.81
CA ASP A 21 38.67 5.16 10.26
C ASP A 21 38.27 5.19 8.78
N GLU A 22 37.57 6.26 8.37
CA GLU A 22 37.37 6.58 6.95
C GLU A 22 38.69 6.51 6.21
N PRO A 23 38.74 6.04 4.93
CA PRO A 23 39.95 5.91 4.19
C PRO A 23 40.62 7.28 4.03
N LYS A 24 41.71 7.51 4.81
CA LYS A 24 42.44 8.75 4.77
C LYS A 24 43.19 8.85 3.43
N PRO A 25 43.29 10.05 2.84
CA PRO A 25 44.10 10.27 1.64
C PRO A 25 45.55 9.86 1.86
N LEU A 26 46.20 9.26 0.85
CA LEU A 26 47.59 8.77 0.92
C LEU A 26 48.54 9.84 1.46
N GLY A 27 48.35 11.12 1.10
CA GLY A 27 49.17 12.24 1.58
C GLY A 27 49.09 12.43 3.09
N GLU A 28 47.89 12.27 3.71
CA GLU A 28 47.73 12.38 5.16
C GLU A 28 48.40 11.23 5.90
N ILE A 29 48.32 10.00 5.36
CA ILE A 29 49.00 8.82 5.92
C ILE A 29 50.51 9.00 5.91
N LEU A 30 51.06 9.60 4.85
CA LEU A 30 52.50 9.85 4.72
C LEU A 30 52.97 10.95 5.69
N VAL A 31 52.15 11.96 5.98
CA VAL A 31 52.46 13.00 6.98
C VAL A 31 52.38 12.43 8.39
N GLU A 32 51.33 11.66 8.72
CA GLU A 32 51.16 11.01 10.04
C GLU A 32 52.26 9.98 10.33
N SER A 33 52.73 9.28 9.31
CA SER A 33 53.89 8.34 9.44
C SER A 33 55.24 9.03 9.51
N GLY A 34 55.32 10.36 9.42
CA GLY A 34 56.55 11.13 9.49
C GLY A 34 57.48 11.02 8.29
N VAL A 35 57.01 10.42 7.20
CA VAL A 35 57.80 10.22 5.97
C VAL A 35 57.91 11.50 5.14
N VAL A 36 56.88 12.36 5.20
CA VAL A 36 56.78 13.63 4.47
C VAL A 36 56.31 14.74 5.42
N SER A 37 56.93 15.92 5.35
CA SER A 37 56.41 17.08 6.10
C SER A 37 55.17 17.66 5.45
N ARG A 38 54.27 18.27 6.21
CA ARG A 38 53.05 18.89 5.71
C ARG A 38 53.31 19.97 4.66
N GLU A 39 54.41 20.75 4.86
CA GLU A 39 54.83 21.77 3.92
C GLU A 39 55.31 21.17 2.57
N ALA A 40 55.95 20.02 2.60
CA ALA A 40 56.40 19.32 1.40
C ALA A 40 55.21 18.70 0.65
N LEU A 41 54.17 18.19 1.38
CA LEU A 41 52.93 17.69 0.79
C LEU A 41 52.13 18.82 0.13
N ASP A 42 51.96 19.94 0.80
CA ASP A 42 51.23 21.10 0.29
C ASP A 42 51.98 21.70 -0.94
N GLY A 43 53.32 21.74 -0.91
CA GLY A 43 54.12 22.14 -2.05
C GLY A 43 54.01 21.20 -3.27
N ALA A 44 53.93 19.89 -3.03
CA ALA A 44 53.70 18.90 -4.09
C ALA A 44 52.29 18.97 -4.68
N LEU A 45 51.30 19.19 -3.84
CA LEU A 45 49.88 19.37 -4.26
C LEU A 45 49.66 20.66 -5.05
N ALA A 46 50.37 21.75 -4.68
CA ALA A 46 50.34 23.01 -5.42
C ALA A 46 50.96 22.92 -6.82
N GLN A 47 51.84 21.97 -7.04
CA GLN A 47 52.49 21.72 -8.36
C GLN A 47 51.72 20.72 -9.23
N GLN A 48 50.71 20.05 -8.67
CA GLN A 48 49.92 19.04 -9.38
C GLN A 48 48.88 19.70 -10.30
N LYS A 49 49.27 19.94 -11.54
CA LYS A 49 48.34 20.39 -12.58
C LYS A 49 47.29 19.30 -12.89
N ARG A 50 46.04 19.68 -13.08
CA ARG A 50 44.98 18.75 -13.48
C ARG A 50 45.27 18.21 -14.87
N VAL A 51 44.97 16.92 -15.11
CA VAL A 51 45.22 16.26 -16.39
C VAL A 51 44.67 17.07 -17.57
N GLY A 52 43.49 17.71 -17.41
CA GLY A 52 42.91 18.60 -18.42
C GLY A 52 43.76 19.83 -18.72
N GLU A 53 44.41 20.43 -17.72
CA GLU A 53 45.28 21.58 -17.88
C GLU A 53 46.59 21.20 -18.61
N ILE A 54 47.14 20.04 -18.30
CA ILE A 54 48.32 19.52 -18.99
C ILE A 54 48.02 19.24 -20.45
N LEU A 55 46.87 18.67 -20.77
CA LEU A 55 46.48 18.38 -22.16
C LEU A 55 46.19 19.66 -22.98
N ILE A 56 45.73 20.74 -22.34
CA ILE A 56 45.56 22.06 -22.97
C ILE A 56 46.96 22.69 -23.24
N GLU A 57 47.85 22.63 -22.28
CA GLU A 57 49.22 23.16 -22.44
C GLU A 57 50.00 22.44 -23.55
N GLN A 58 49.77 21.14 -23.70
CA GLN A 58 50.38 20.33 -24.78
C GLN A 58 49.67 20.50 -26.14
N HIS A 59 48.64 21.34 -26.24
CA HIS A 59 47.83 21.59 -27.45
C HIS A 59 47.16 20.34 -28.03
N VAL A 60 46.95 19.31 -27.21
CA VAL A 60 46.31 18.05 -27.60
C VAL A 60 44.77 18.19 -27.63
N VAL A 61 44.18 19.02 -26.73
CA VAL A 61 42.74 19.29 -26.65
C VAL A 61 42.46 20.78 -26.43
N SER A 62 41.32 21.25 -26.92
CA SER A 62 40.88 22.62 -26.68
C SER A 62 40.20 22.78 -25.29
N PRO A 63 40.23 23.99 -24.70
CA PRO A 63 39.54 24.24 -23.43
C PRO A 63 38.03 23.85 -23.47
N GLN A 64 37.36 24.04 -24.60
CA GLN A 64 35.96 23.68 -24.79
C GLN A 64 35.73 22.15 -24.75
N GLN A 65 36.65 21.36 -25.27
CA GLN A 65 36.56 19.90 -25.22
C GLN A 65 36.77 19.35 -23.82
N VAL A 66 37.64 19.97 -23.02
CA VAL A 66 37.83 19.59 -21.59
C VAL A 66 36.59 19.93 -20.78
N GLU A 67 35.98 21.08 -21.02
CA GLU A 67 34.76 21.48 -20.33
C GLU A 67 33.57 20.58 -20.67
N GLN A 68 33.41 20.20 -21.93
CA GLN A 68 32.39 19.22 -22.34
C GLN A 68 32.61 17.82 -21.72
N ALA A 69 33.87 17.39 -21.64
CA ALA A 69 34.20 16.11 -21.00
C ALA A 69 33.88 16.14 -19.49
N LEU A 70 34.23 17.21 -18.80
CA LEU A 70 33.91 17.41 -17.38
C LEU A 70 32.38 17.48 -17.12
N GLN A 71 31.61 18.13 -17.98
CA GLN A 71 30.15 18.13 -17.89
C GLN A 71 29.57 16.73 -18.10
N LYS A 72 30.13 15.95 -19.03
CA LYS A 72 29.72 14.57 -19.29
C LYS A 72 30.07 13.65 -18.10
N GLN A 73 31.25 13.82 -17.51
CA GLN A 73 31.68 13.10 -16.31
C GLN A 73 30.75 13.38 -15.12
N ARG A 74 30.46 14.66 -14.83
CA ARG A 74 29.51 15.05 -13.76
C ARG A 74 28.12 14.48 -13.97
N LYS A 75 27.61 14.42 -15.21
CA LYS A 75 26.34 13.78 -15.54
C LYS A 75 26.39 12.26 -15.33
N MET A 76 27.52 11.62 -15.66
CA MET A 76 27.70 10.18 -15.44
C MET A 76 27.87 9.86 -13.94
N GLU A 77 28.59 10.68 -13.18
CA GLU A 77 28.72 10.54 -11.72
C GLU A 77 27.37 10.75 -10.99
N ALA A 78 26.58 11.75 -11.40
CA ALA A 78 25.23 11.95 -10.88
C ALA A 78 24.29 10.78 -11.23
N ALA A 79 24.40 10.22 -12.45
CA ALA A 79 23.66 9.03 -12.85
C ALA A 79 24.14 7.75 -12.15
N ALA A 80 25.43 7.65 -11.83
CA ALA A 80 26.00 6.54 -11.07
C ALA A 80 25.66 6.61 -9.57
N GLN A 81 25.60 7.82 -8.99
CA GLN A 81 25.10 8.03 -7.64
C GLN A 81 23.62 7.70 -7.51
N SER A 82 22.79 8.07 -8.50
CA SER A 82 21.38 7.67 -8.50
C SER A 82 21.16 6.16 -8.66
N LYS A 83 22.09 5.44 -9.31
CA LYS A 83 22.07 3.97 -9.41
C LYS A 83 22.64 3.25 -8.18
N LYS A 84 23.49 3.90 -7.38
CA LYS A 84 24.01 3.33 -6.13
C LYS A 84 23.05 3.39 -4.96
N THR A 85 21.94 4.13 -5.07
CA THR A 85 20.88 4.19 -4.05
C THR A 85 19.86 3.05 -4.13
N ASP A 86 20.00 2.11 -5.08
CA ASP A 86 19.14 0.93 -5.21
C ASP A 86 19.66 -0.35 -4.53
N THR A 87 20.64 -0.26 -3.67
CA THR A 87 20.81 -1.29 -2.65
C THR A 87 19.70 -1.07 -1.63
N ALA A 88 18.74 -2.00 -1.59
CA ALA A 88 17.60 -2.01 -0.68
C ALA A 88 18.07 -2.14 0.79
N SER A 89 18.79 -1.15 1.30
CA SER A 89 19.16 -1.04 2.71
C SER A 89 18.18 -0.11 3.43
N ILE A 90 17.68 -0.55 4.55
CA ILE A 90 16.87 0.24 5.47
C ILE A 90 17.76 0.53 6.67
N ARG A 91 17.95 1.81 7.02
CA ARG A 91 18.57 2.17 8.30
C ARG A 91 17.53 2.00 9.39
N VAL A 92 17.82 1.14 10.35
CA VAL A 92 16.93 0.82 11.46
C VAL A 92 17.55 1.32 12.74
N ASP A 93 16.74 1.91 13.61
CA ASP A 93 17.17 2.29 14.95
C ASP A 93 17.50 1.02 15.76
N THR A 94 18.65 1.00 16.40
CA THR A 94 19.14 -0.12 17.22
C THR A 94 18.13 -0.51 18.30
N ASP A 95 17.43 0.46 18.89
CA ASP A 95 16.40 0.24 19.89
C ASP A 95 15.22 -0.62 19.37
N LYS A 96 14.85 -0.47 18.10
CA LYS A 96 13.83 -1.33 17.44
C LYS A 96 14.32 -2.77 17.30
N ILE A 97 15.60 -2.97 17.00
CA ILE A 97 16.22 -4.30 16.89
C ILE A 97 16.33 -4.97 18.26
N ASP A 98 16.77 -4.23 19.28
CA ASP A 98 16.90 -4.78 20.65
C ASP A 98 15.56 -5.25 21.21
N LYS A 99 14.48 -4.48 20.99
CA LYS A 99 13.12 -4.87 21.36
C LYS A 99 12.68 -6.14 20.64
N LEU A 100 13.01 -6.28 19.35
CA LEU A 100 12.71 -7.48 18.58
C LEU A 100 13.46 -8.71 19.13
N ILE A 101 14.75 -8.58 19.44
CA ILE A 101 15.57 -9.66 19.99
C ILE A 101 15.00 -10.15 21.33
N ASN A 102 14.57 -9.23 22.21
CA ASN A 102 13.95 -9.57 23.47
C ASN A 102 12.67 -10.40 23.29
N LEU A 103 11.79 -10.00 22.35
CA LEU A 103 10.55 -10.73 22.05
C LEU A 103 10.82 -12.12 21.44
N VAL A 104 11.84 -12.24 20.61
CA VAL A 104 12.28 -13.56 20.11
C VAL A 104 12.73 -14.43 21.27
N GLY A 105 13.41 -13.87 22.27
CA GLY A 105 13.77 -14.59 23.52
C GLY A 105 12.53 -15.10 24.28
N GLU A 106 11.50 -14.27 24.45
CA GLU A 106 10.23 -14.65 25.08
C GLU A 106 9.49 -15.74 24.28
N LEU A 107 9.52 -15.65 22.94
CA LEU A 107 8.95 -16.67 22.07
C LEU A 107 9.63 -18.03 22.28
N VAL A 108 10.97 -18.07 22.34
CA VAL A 108 11.74 -19.30 22.58
C VAL A 108 11.40 -19.90 23.94
N ILE A 109 11.26 -19.07 24.97
CA ILE A 109 10.85 -19.54 26.32
C ILE A 109 9.45 -20.14 26.27
N THR A 110 8.48 -19.47 25.64
CA THR A 110 7.10 -19.94 25.52
C THR A 110 7.04 -21.25 24.72
N GLN A 111 7.81 -21.34 23.64
CA GLN A 111 7.93 -22.56 22.83
C GLN A 111 8.50 -23.72 23.65
N SER A 112 9.55 -23.48 24.46
CA SER A 112 10.15 -24.50 25.33
C SER A 112 9.15 -25.01 26.39
N MET A 113 8.38 -24.10 26.99
CA MET A 113 7.31 -24.47 27.94
C MET A 113 6.21 -25.31 27.26
N LEU A 114 5.84 -24.98 26.02
CA LEU A 114 4.86 -25.75 25.25
C LEU A 114 5.39 -27.14 24.89
N SER A 115 6.66 -27.24 24.53
CA SER A 115 7.34 -28.50 24.21
C SER A 115 7.44 -29.43 25.41
N ASP A 116 7.78 -28.89 26.57
CA ASP A 116 7.84 -29.67 27.82
C ASP A 116 6.45 -30.17 28.25
N LEU A 117 5.43 -29.30 28.12
CA LEU A 117 4.04 -29.69 28.39
C LEU A 117 3.55 -30.78 27.43
N GLY A 118 3.89 -30.66 26.12
CA GLY A 118 3.53 -31.66 25.11
C GLY A 118 4.18 -33.01 25.32
N ALA A 119 5.41 -33.04 25.83
CA ALA A 119 6.12 -34.30 26.15
C ALA A 119 5.50 -35.10 27.32
N ARG A 120 4.74 -34.43 28.20
CA ARG A 120 4.14 -35.01 29.40
C ARG A 120 2.65 -34.71 29.54
N PHE A 121 1.97 -34.49 28.41
CA PHE A 121 0.60 -34.01 28.39
C PHE A 121 -0.38 -34.99 29.03
N GLU A 122 -1.11 -34.48 30.02
CA GLU A 122 -2.28 -35.14 30.60
C GLU A 122 -3.51 -34.25 30.38
N MET A 123 -4.70 -34.87 30.23
CA MET A 123 -5.94 -34.14 29.98
C MET A 123 -6.27 -33.11 31.09
N SER A 124 -5.81 -33.34 32.31
CA SER A 124 -5.91 -32.38 33.40
C SER A 124 -5.17 -31.06 33.16
N GLN A 125 -4.19 -31.06 32.27
CA GLN A 125 -3.36 -29.90 31.91
C GLN A 125 -3.91 -29.09 30.71
N MET A 126 -5.07 -29.44 30.14
CA MET A 126 -5.71 -28.74 29.05
C MET A 126 -5.83 -27.23 29.29
N PRO A 127 -6.25 -26.73 30.46
CA PRO A 127 -6.33 -25.27 30.68
C PRO A 127 -4.95 -24.59 30.59
N VAL A 128 -3.90 -25.24 31.08
CA VAL A 128 -2.52 -24.73 31.02
C VAL A 128 -2.02 -24.74 29.60
N LEU A 129 -2.33 -25.76 28.79
CA LEU A 129 -2.01 -25.80 27.37
C LEU A 129 -2.65 -24.62 26.62
N LEU A 130 -3.95 -24.40 26.81
CA LEU A 130 -4.66 -23.28 26.17
C LEU A 130 -4.09 -21.93 26.59
N GLU A 131 -3.71 -21.74 27.85
CA GLU A 131 -3.05 -20.52 28.31
C GLU A 131 -1.70 -20.30 27.61
N ARG A 132 -0.89 -21.35 27.45
CA ARG A 132 0.42 -21.25 26.76
C ARG A 132 0.25 -20.99 25.26
N VAL A 133 -0.73 -21.60 24.62
CA VAL A 133 -1.07 -21.30 23.21
C VAL A 133 -1.46 -19.82 23.06
N ALA A 134 -2.35 -19.33 23.92
CA ALA A 134 -2.75 -17.92 23.89
C ALA A 134 -1.56 -16.96 24.15
N GLN A 135 -0.60 -17.37 25.01
CA GLN A 135 0.63 -16.58 25.21
C GLN A 135 1.50 -16.58 23.96
N LEU A 136 1.65 -17.74 23.29
CA LEU A 136 2.39 -17.85 22.03
C LEU A 136 1.78 -16.94 20.94
N GLU A 137 0.46 -16.93 20.83
CA GLU A 137 -0.26 -16.05 19.88
C GLU A 137 0.01 -14.57 20.17
N ARG A 138 -0.02 -14.15 21.44
CA ARG A 138 0.29 -12.77 21.83
C ARG A 138 1.73 -12.39 21.46
N ASN A 139 2.70 -13.24 21.83
CA ASN A 139 4.12 -12.99 21.54
C ASN A 139 4.37 -12.92 20.02
N THR A 140 3.73 -13.82 19.25
CA THR A 140 3.85 -13.82 17.78
C THR A 140 3.29 -12.53 17.19
N ARG A 141 2.14 -12.05 17.66
CA ARG A 141 1.53 -10.80 17.23
C ARG A 141 2.43 -9.60 17.55
N GLU A 142 3.01 -9.55 18.76
CA GLU A 142 3.90 -8.47 19.14
C GLU A 142 5.21 -8.47 18.32
N ILE A 143 5.80 -9.65 18.06
CA ILE A 143 6.95 -9.78 17.18
C ILE A 143 6.60 -9.23 15.78
N GLN A 144 5.44 -9.59 15.26
CA GLN A 144 5.00 -9.10 13.95
C GLN A 144 4.86 -7.57 13.92
N GLU A 145 4.26 -6.97 14.95
CA GLU A 145 4.16 -5.50 15.06
C GLU A 145 5.55 -4.85 15.11
N ARG A 146 6.50 -5.43 15.86
CA ARG A 146 7.88 -4.92 15.94
C ARG A 146 8.64 -5.07 14.62
N VAL A 147 8.50 -6.20 13.93
CA VAL A 147 9.10 -6.40 12.60
C VAL A 147 8.56 -5.38 11.61
N MET A 148 7.24 -5.14 11.64
CA MET A 148 6.61 -4.14 10.79
C MET A 148 7.12 -2.73 11.10
N SER A 149 7.29 -2.38 12.39
CA SER A 149 7.82 -1.07 12.80
C SER A 149 9.25 -0.78 12.28
N ILE A 150 10.02 -1.83 11.96
CA ILE A 150 11.35 -1.69 11.36
C ILE A 150 11.28 -1.09 9.95
N ARG A 151 10.23 -1.42 9.22
CA ARG A 151 10.03 -1.00 7.81
C ARG A 151 9.22 0.29 7.67
N MET A 152 8.67 0.78 8.77
CA MET A 152 7.85 1.99 8.76
C MET A 152 8.71 3.24 8.59
N LEU A 153 8.21 4.18 7.80
CA LEU A 153 8.81 5.49 7.54
C LEU A 153 7.77 6.59 7.82
N PRO A 154 8.19 7.78 8.27
CA PRO A 154 7.29 8.92 8.42
C PRO A 154 6.65 9.30 7.07
N ILE A 155 5.32 9.54 7.06
CA ILE A 155 4.59 9.96 5.86
C ILE A 155 5.05 11.32 5.33
N GLY A 156 5.72 12.11 6.16
CA GLY A 156 6.32 13.37 5.78
C GLY A 156 7.20 13.28 4.53
N THR A 157 7.82 12.12 4.29
CA THR A 157 8.58 11.85 3.05
C THR A 157 7.72 11.93 1.80
N ALA A 158 6.46 11.47 1.88
CA ALA A 158 5.47 11.60 0.80
C ALA A 158 4.90 13.02 0.74
N PHE A 159 4.66 13.64 1.90
CA PHE A 159 4.06 14.98 1.98
C PHE A 159 5.00 16.08 1.45
N ALA A 160 6.31 15.90 1.55
CA ALA A 160 7.32 16.89 1.16
C ALA A 160 7.21 17.38 -0.30
N ARG A 161 6.58 16.64 -1.19
CA ARG A 161 6.41 17.00 -2.61
C ARG A 161 5.19 17.89 -2.87
N PHE A 162 4.16 17.86 -2.00
CA PHE A 162 2.90 18.56 -2.24
C PHE A 162 3.01 20.09 -2.19
N PRO A 163 3.86 20.74 -1.38
CA PRO A 163 4.03 22.19 -1.45
C PRO A 163 4.41 22.70 -2.84
N ARG A 164 5.29 21.99 -3.54
CA ARG A 164 5.64 22.33 -4.93
C ARG A 164 4.47 22.09 -5.88
N LEU A 165 3.82 20.92 -5.76
CA LEU A 165 2.66 20.57 -6.59
C LEU A 165 1.54 21.62 -6.46
N VAL A 166 1.17 21.99 -5.23
CA VAL A 166 0.09 22.97 -4.97
C VAL A 166 0.48 24.36 -5.49
N ARG A 167 1.75 24.77 -5.37
CA ARG A 167 2.23 26.03 -5.94
C ARG A 167 2.08 26.06 -7.47
N ASP A 168 2.46 24.97 -8.13
CA ASP A 168 2.38 24.86 -9.59
C ASP A 168 0.91 24.86 -10.07
N LEU A 169 0.01 24.16 -9.35
CA LEU A 169 -1.43 24.16 -9.60
C LEU A 169 -2.07 25.52 -9.36
N SER A 170 -1.72 26.19 -8.27
CA SER A 170 -2.16 27.53 -7.90
C SER A 170 -1.84 28.53 -9.01
N ALA A 171 -0.59 28.54 -9.49
CA ALA A 171 -0.14 29.43 -10.57
C ALA A 171 -0.88 29.13 -11.88
N LYS A 172 -1.06 27.84 -12.24
CA LYS A 172 -1.74 27.44 -13.47
C LYS A 172 -3.23 27.78 -13.48
N ALA A 173 -3.90 27.59 -12.34
CA ALA A 173 -5.33 27.84 -12.19
C ALA A 173 -5.70 29.31 -11.88
N GLY A 174 -4.71 30.16 -11.59
CA GLY A 174 -4.95 31.55 -11.15
C GLY A 174 -5.64 31.62 -9.77
N LYS A 175 -5.50 30.59 -8.94
CA LYS A 175 -6.12 30.51 -7.61
C LYS A 175 -5.09 30.77 -6.53
N LYS A 176 -5.52 31.36 -5.41
CA LYS A 176 -4.68 31.50 -4.20
C LYS A 176 -4.92 30.31 -3.30
N ILE A 177 -3.92 29.43 -3.15
CA ILE A 177 -4.07 28.16 -2.41
C ILE A 177 -3.00 28.08 -1.31
N GLN A 178 -3.43 27.81 -0.09
CA GLN A 178 -2.59 27.47 1.05
C GLN A 178 -2.66 25.95 1.28
N LEU A 179 -1.51 25.32 1.42
CA LEU A 179 -1.41 23.92 1.85
C LEU A 179 -1.02 23.88 3.32
N VAL A 180 -1.77 23.13 4.11
CA VAL A 180 -1.49 22.85 5.52
C VAL A 180 -1.20 21.36 5.66
N LEU A 181 -0.04 21.03 6.24
CA LEU A 181 0.39 19.65 6.50
C LEU A 181 0.33 19.41 8.00
N SER A 182 -0.11 18.21 8.40
CA SER A 182 -0.12 17.77 9.80
C SER A 182 0.02 16.24 9.87
N GLY A 183 0.54 15.75 11.02
CA GLY A 183 0.79 14.31 11.21
C GLY A 183 1.89 13.75 10.33
N GLU A 184 2.88 14.58 9.95
CA GLU A 184 4.00 14.17 9.09
C GLU A 184 4.87 13.10 9.74
N GLU A 185 4.85 13.00 11.06
CA GLU A 185 5.51 11.98 11.88
C GLU A 185 4.80 10.61 11.88
N THR A 186 3.58 10.52 11.34
CA THR A 186 2.82 9.25 11.28
C THR A 186 3.59 8.22 10.46
N GLU A 187 3.93 7.11 11.08
CA GLU A 187 4.71 6.05 10.46
C GLU A 187 3.83 5.14 9.57
N LEU A 188 4.26 4.90 8.33
CA LEU A 188 3.65 3.98 7.36
C LEU A 188 4.68 3.02 6.78
N ASP A 189 4.23 1.84 6.36
CA ASP A 189 5.06 0.92 5.58
C ASP A 189 5.55 1.58 4.27
N LYS A 190 6.82 1.37 3.94
CA LYS A 190 7.45 1.93 2.74
C LYS A 190 6.67 1.63 1.46
N THR A 191 6.16 0.42 1.29
CA THR A 191 5.38 0.05 0.09
C THR A 191 4.03 0.75 0.02
N VAL A 192 3.41 0.98 1.18
CA VAL A 192 2.18 1.76 1.29
C VAL A 192 2.45 3.20 0.89
N ILE A 193 3.53 3.82 1.42
CA ILE A 193 3.94 5.19 1.06
C ILE A 193 4.14 5.32 -0.46
N GLU A 194 4.82 4.37 -1.09
CA GLU A 194 5.03 4.38 -2.53
C GLU A 194 3.70 4.30 -3.31
N SER A 195 2.78 3.44 -2.86
CA SER A 195 1.51 3.18 -3.53
C SER A 195 0.46 4.29 -3.34
N ILE A 196 0.45 5.00 -2.20
CA ILE A 196 -0.52 6.09 -1.94
C ILE A 196 -0.16 7.41 -2.63
N ASN A 197 1.06 7.53 -3.10
CA ASN A 197 1.57 8.75 -3.71
C ASN A 197 0.71 9.23 -4.88
N ASP A 198 0.31 8.35 -5.79
CA ASP A 198 -0.51 8.68 -6.94
C ASP A 198 -1.96 9.02 -6.55
N PRO A 199 -2.64 8.21 -5.71
CA PRO A 199 -3.91 8.58 -5.08
C PRO A 199 -3.93 9.97 -4.46
N LEU A 200 -2.98 10.27 -3.56
CA LEU A 200 -2.91 11.58 -2.92
C LEU A 200 -2.68 12.73 -3.91
N THR A 201 -1.82 12.52 -4.90
CA THR A 201 -1.58 13.52 -5.96
C THR A 201 -2.87 13.82 -6.71
N HIS A 202 -3.67 12.78 -7.01
CA HIS A 202 -4.94 12.94 -7.70
C HIS A 202 -5.98 13.69 -6.84
N LEU A 203 -6.10 13.34 -5.56
CA LEU A 203 -7.01 14.02 -4.64
C LEU A 203 -6.64 15.50 -4.44
N VAL A 204 -5.36 15.80 -4.21
CA VAL A 204 -4.88 17.19 -4.06
C VAL A 204 -5.13 18.00 -5.34
N ARG A 205 -4.90 17.39 -6.51
CA ARG A 205 -5.21 18.03 -7.79
C ARG A 205 -6.70 18.29 -7.94
N ASN A 206 -7.56 17.35 -7.61
CA ASN A 206 -9.01 17.52 -7.68
C ASN A 206 -9.48 18.63 -6.75
N SER A 207 -8.96 18.71 -5.52
CA SER A 207 -9.23 19.81 -4.60
C SER A 207 -8.80 21.16 -5.19
N ALA A 208 -7.61 21.24 -5.78
CA ALA A 208 -7.11 22.47 -6.38
C ALA A 208 -7.88 22.89 -7.66
N ASP A 209 -8.14 21.96 -8.58
CA ASP A 209 -8.73 22.25 -9.89
C ASP A 209 -10.25 22.44 -9.78
N HIS A 210 -10.93 21.54 -9.08
CA HIS A 210 -12.39 21.42 -9.05
C HIS A 210 -13.03 21.79 -7.72
N GLY A 211 -12.36 21.53 -6.59
CA GLY A 211 -12.85 21.82 -5.24
C GLY A 211 -12.86 23.32 -4.97
N LEU A 212 -11.70 23.96 -4.99
CA LEU A 212 -11.54 25.36 -4.69
C LEU A 212 -12.10 26.26 -5.81
N GLU A 213 -12.77 27.36 -5.41
CA GLU A 213 -13.25 28.40 -6.31
C GLU A 213 -12.12 29.40 -6.64
N PRO A 214 -12.21 30.12 -7.79
CA PRO A 214 -11.38 31.28 -8.07
C PRO A 214 -11.55 32.38 -6.99
N PRO A 215 -10.56 33.24 -6.79
CA PRO A 215 -10.59 34.27 -5.74
C PRO A 215 -11.85 35.15 -5.75
N GLU A 216 -12.30 35.56 -6.92
CA GLU A 216 -13.51 36.39 -7.10
C GLU A 216 -14.76 35.65 -6.62
N GLU A 217 -14.96 34.40 -7.06
CA GLU A 217 -16.09 33.57 -6.67
C GLU A 217 -16.11 33.26 -5.16
N ARG A 218 -14.91 33.15 -4.53
CA ARG A 218 -14.81 32.97 -3.07
C ARG A 218 -15.30 34.19 -2.32
N LEU A 219 -14.89 35.38 -2.75
CA LEU A 219 -15.35 36.63 -2.13
C LEU A 219 -16.87 36.81 -2.27
N ASP A 220 -17.44 36.49 -3.44
CA ASP A 220 -18.88 36.55 -3.68
C ASP A 220 -19.64 35.58 -2.75
N ASN A 221 -19.03 34.45 -2.39
CA ASN A 221 -19.57 33.47 -1.45
C ASN A 221 -19.20 33.76 0.01
N ASN A 222 -18.73 34.95 0.35
CA ASN A 222 -18.27 35.36 1.69
C ASN A 222 -17.17 34.43 2.28
N LYS A 223 -16.30 33.89 1.44
CA LYS A 223 -15.14 33.12 1.85
C LYS A 223 -13.85 33.95 1.75
N PRO A 224 -12.79 33.61 2.53
CA PRO A 224 -11.50 34.20 2.34
C PRO A 224 -10.99 33.98 0.91
N GLU A 225 -10.31 34.97 0.35
CA GLU A 225 -9.71 34.89 -0.98
C GLU A 225 -8.74 33.71 -1.12
N LEU A 226 -8.04 33.37 -0.03
CA LEU A 226 -7.12 32.27 0.09
C LEU A 226 -7.88 30.97 0.38
N GLY A 227 -7.87 30.01 -0.56
CA GLY A 227 -8.40 28.68 -0.37
C GLY A 227 -7.40 27.78 0.36
N THR A 228 -7.90 26.84 1.16
CA THR A 228 -7.06 25.97 1.99
C THR A 228 -7.23 24.51 1.56
N ILE A 229 -6.11 23.82 1.35
CA ILE A 229 -6.06 22.35 1.27
C ILE A 229 -5.31 21.86 2.50
N ARG A 230 -5.88 20.92 3.26
CA ARG A 230 -5.25 20.27 4.41
C ARG A 230 -4.97 18.81 4.09
N LEU A 231 -3.73 18.39 4.32
CA LEU A 231 -3.30 17.00 4.34
C LEU A 231 -2.98 16.65 5.78
N ASN A 232 -3.64 15.62 6.32
CA ASN A 232 -3.39 15.17 7.68
C ASN A 232 -3.30 13.65 7.71
N ALA A 233 -2.40 13.10 8.54
CA ALA A 233 -2.29 11.68 8.80
C ALA A 233 -2.30 11.41 10.30
N PHE A 234 -2.99 10.35 10.73
CA PHE A 234 -3.07 9.97 12.14
C PHE A 234 -3.47 8.50 12.28
N HIS A 235 -3.20 7.94 13.46
CA HIS A 235 -3.62 6.59 13.81
C HIS A 235 -5.03 6.61 14.43
N GLU A 236 -5.90 5.71 13.95
CA GLU A 236 -7.25 5.52 14.48
C GLU A 236 -7.64 4.04 14.49
N GLY A 237 -7.86 3.46 15.69
CA GLY A 237 -8.42 2.11 15.83
C GLY A 237 -7.64 1.01 15.10
N GLY A 238 -6.30 1.03 15.17
CA GLY A 238 -5.45 0.04 14.48
C GLY A 238 -5.32 0.24 12.97
N SER A 239 -5.73 1.39 12.48
CA SER A 239 -5.60 1.81 11.10
C SER A 239 -4.90 3.16 11.01
N ILE A 240 -4.36 3.48 9.85
CA ILE A 240 -3.85 4.80 9.53
C ILE A 240 -4.90 5.52 8.70
N CYS A 241 -5.29 6.70 9.15
CA CYS A 241 -6.20 7.58 8.44
C CYS A 241 -5.41 8.72 7.80
N ILE A 242 -5.58 8.92 6.50
CA ILE A 242 -5.03 10.05 5.77
C ILE A 242 -6.18 10.85 5.23
N THR A 243 -6.25 12.13 5.56
CA THR A 243 -7.31 13.01 5.10
C THR A 243 -6.78 14.05 4.12
N VAL A 244 -7.55 14.28 3.06
CA VAL A 244 -7.36 15.39 2.12
C VAL A 244 -8.62 16.23 2.20
N GLU A 245 -8.51 17.42 2.76
CA GLU A 245 -9.63 18.33 2.99
C GLU A 245 -9.43 19.61 2.18
N ASP A 246 -10.49 20.09 1.54
CA ASP A 246 -10.54 21.44 0.96
C ASP A 246 -11.73 22.24 1.51
N ASP A 247 -11.59 23.55 1.55
CA ASP A 247 -12.63 24.51 1.94
C ASP A 247 -13.37 25.11 0.73
N GLY A 248 -13.43 24.33 -0.35
CA GLY A 248 -14.00 24.73 -1.63
C GLY A 248 -15.54 24.66 -1.69
N ARG A 249 -16.06 24.51 -2.92
CA ARG A 249 -17.51 24.51 -3.17
C ARG A 249 -18.24 23.28 -2.69
N GLY A 250 -17.55 22.20 -2.34
CA GLY A 250 -18.14 20.91 -2.01
C GLY A 250 -18.69 20.18 -3.25
N LEU A 251 -19.24 18.99 -3.02
CA LEU A 251 -19.87 18.17 -4.05
C LEU A 251 -21.35 18.52 -4.16
N ASN A 252 -21.84 18.65 -5.39
CA ASN A 252 -23.24 18.91 -5.67
C ASN A 252 -24.00 17.59 -5.88
N ARG A 253 -24.86 17.24 -4.92
CA ARG A 253 -25.67 16.03 -4.90
C ARG A 253 -26.49 15.86 -6.17
N ASP A 254 -27.20 16.91 -6.58
CA ASP A 254 -28.16 16.83 -7.71
C ASP A 254 -27.43 16.65 -9.03
N LYS A 255 -26.25 17.29 -9.20
CA LYS A 255 -25.41 17.09 -10.39
C LYS A 255 -24.86 15.67 -10.46
N ILE A 256 -24.48 15.07 -9.31
CA ILE A 256 -24.01 13.69 -9.27
C ILE A 256 -25.13 12.73 -9.64
N LEU A 257 -26.32 12.88 -9.03
CA LEU A 257 -27.50 12.05 -9.33
C LEU A 257 -27.92 12.16 -10.80
N ALA A 258 -28.06 13.39 -11.32
CA ALA A 258 -28.44 13.62 -12.72
C ALA A 258 -27.45 12.95 -13.69
N LYS A 259 -26.16 13.00 -13.37
CA LYS A 259 -25.12 12.35 -14.19
C LYS A 259 -25.17 10.84 -14.10
N ALA A 260 -25.35 10.29 -12.88
CA ALA A 260 -25.48 8.85 -12.67
C ALA A 260 -26.69 8.28 -13.40
N MET A 261 -27.84 8.97 -13.37
CA MET A 261 -29.02 8.60 -14.16
C MET A 261 -28.75 8.63 -15.66
N LYS A 262 -28.08 9.69 -16.16
CA LYS A 262 -27.73 9.80 -17.58
C LYS A 262 -26.79 8.68 -18.06
N GLN A 263 -25.96 8.15 -17.16
CA GLN A 263 -25.05 7.05 -17.44
C GLN A 263 -25.70 5.67 -17.20
N GLY A 264 -26.94 5.61 -16.72
CA GLY A 264 -27.63 4.35 -16.41
C GLY A 264 -27.09 3.63 -15.19
N LEU A 265 -26.34 4.31 -14.32
CA LEU A 265 -25.78 3.74 -13.09
C LEU A 265 -26.83 3.62 -11.97
N ILE A 266 -27.87 4.44 -12.03
CA ILE A 266 -28.99 4.46 -11.07
C ILE A 266 -30.30 4.74 -11.80
N SER A 267 -31.43 4.31 -11.22
CA SER A 267 -32.79 4.59 -11.67
C SER A 267 -33.44 5.67 -10.81
N GLU A 268 -34.48 6.34 -11.32
CA GLU A 268 -35.22 7.39 -10.57
C GLU A 268 -35.84 6.89 -9.24
N ASN A 269 -36.10 5.58 -9.12
CA ASN A 269 -36.70 4.96 -7.97
C ASN A 269 -35.72 4.48 -6.91
N ASP A 270 -34.41 4.58 -7.17
CA ASP A 270 -33.38 4.10 -6.25
C ASP A 270 -33.26 5.04 -5.05
N LYS A 271 -33.50 4.51 -3.86
CA LYS A 271 -33.34 5.23 -2.60
C LYS A 271 -31.92 5.05 -2.10
N LEU A 272 -31.03 5.94 -2.53
CA LEU A 272 -29.63 5.93 -2.10
C LEU A 272 -29.44 6.78 -0.84
N SER A 273 -28.60 6.28 0.09
CA SER A 273 -28.10 7.09 1.20
C SER A 273 -27.12 8.16 0.69
N GLU A 274 -26.84 9.20 1.50
CA GLU A 274 -25.88 10.23 1.12
C GLU A 274 -24.50 9.63 0.81
N ASP A 275 -24.03 8.70 1.63
CA ASP A 275 -22.75 8.03 1.42
C ASP A 275 -22.72 7.26 0.09
N GLN A 276 -23.80 6.57 -0.25
CA GLN A 276 -23.93 5.85 -1.53
C GLN A 276 -23.88 6.82 -2.72
N ILE A 277 -24.50 8.00 -2.58
CA ILE A 277 -24.45 9.03 -3.64
C ILE A 277 -23.03 9.54 -3.85
N TRP A 278 -22.30 9.81 -2.77
CA TRP A 278 -20.92 10.25 -2.87
C TRP A 278 -19.99 9.19 -3.47
N LEU A 279 -20.24 7.92 -3.18
CA LEU A 279 -19.47 6.80 -3.75
C LEU A 279 -19.64 6.63 -5.26
N LEU A 280 -20.69 7.19 -5.89
CA LEU A 280 -20.86 7.16 -7.34
C LEU A 280 -19.72 7.83 -8.11
N ILE A 281 -19.02 8.81 -7.50
CA ILE A 281 -17.89 9.47 -8.19
C ILE A 281 -16.70 8.53 -8.42
N PHE A 282 -16.66 7.39 -7.72
CA PHE A 282 -15.63 6.37 -7.89
C PHE A 282 -15.99 5.29 -8.91
N LYS A 283 -17.20 5.34 -9.50
CA LYS A 283 -17.56 4.38 -10.56
C LYS A 283 -16.76 4.65 -11.82
N PRO A 284 -16.31 3.60 -12.55
CA PRO A 284 -15.53 3.75 -13.77
C PRO A 284 -16.21 4.69 -14.78
N GLY A 285 -15.43 5.63 -15.33
CA GLY A 285 -15.94 6.60 -16.30
C GLY A 285 -16.80 7.74 -15.72
N PHE A 286 -16.97 7.81 -14.39
CA PHE A 286 -17.67 8.88 -13.72
C PHE A 286 -16.79 10.10 -13.52
N SER A 287 -16.44 10.85 -14.57
CA SER A 287 -15.71 12.14 -14.45
C SER A 287 -16.70 13.29 -14.51
N THR A 288 -16.71 14.20 -13.53
CA THR A 288 -17.57 15.41 -13.56
C THR A 288 -17.08 16.49 -14.50
N ALA A 289 -15.88 16.34 -15.08
CA ALA A 289 -15.32 17.31 -16.04
C ALA A 289 -15.97 17.16 -17.42
N GLU A 290 -16.48 18.25 -17.99
CA GLU A 290 -17.03 18.32 -19.35
C GLU A 290 -15.97 18.21 -20.46
N LYS A 291 -14.70 18.35 -20.13
CA LYS A 291 -13.57 18.17 -21.05
C LYS A 291 -12.53 17.25 -20.41
N VAL A 292 -12.26 16.15 -21.11
CA VAL A 292 -11.07 15.33 -20.85
C VAL A 292 -9.87 16.21 -21.19
N THR A 293 -9.25 16.80 -20.17
CA THR A 293 -7.98 17.52 -20.38
C THR A 293 -6.87 16.49 -20.48
N ASP A 294 -6.26 16.43 -21.64
CA ASP A 294 -5.17 15.54 -22.09
C ASP A 294 -3.85 15.66 -21.30
N VAL A 295 -3.86 16.17 -20.08
CA VAL A 295 -2.64 16.48 -19.30
C VAL A 295 -2.16 15.31 -18.41
N SER A 296 -2.92 14.23 -18.33
CA SER A 296 -2.51 13.01 -17.61
C SER A 296 -2.54 11.81 -18.57
N GLY A 297 -1.46 11.55 -19.28
CA GLY A 297 -1.30 10.46 -20.26
C GLY A 297 -1.52 9.03 -19.72
N ARG A 298 -2.25 8.85 -18.62
CA ARG A 298 -2.59 7.57 -18.02
C ARG A 298 -4.06 7.42 -17.60
N GLY A 299 -4.98 8.34 -17.99
CA GLY A 299 -6.43 8.18 -17.73
C GLY A 299 -6.77 7.96 -16.24
N VAL A 300 -6.13 8.69 -15.33
CA VAL A 300 -6.33 8.49 -13.88
C VAL A 300 -7.62 9.19 -13.45
N GLY A 301 -8.66 8.40 -13.14
CA GLY A 301 -9.92 8.86 -12.56
C GLY A 301 -10.01 8.56 -11.05
N MET A 302 -11.14 8.98 -10.43
CA MET A 302 -11.41 8.66 -9.01
C MET A 302 -11.56 7.15 -8.78
N ASP A 303 -11.97 6.38 -9.78
CA ASP A 303 -12.03 4.93 -9.78
C ASP A 303 -10.65 4.29 -9.56
N VAL A 304 -9.58 4.87 -10.13
CA VAL A 304 -8.22 4.41 -9.94
C VAL A 304 -7.74 4.70 -8.51
N VAL A 305 -8.12 5.86 -7.93
CA VAL A 305 -7.82 6.17 -6.52
C VAL A 305 -8.41 5.09 -5.61
N LYS A 306 -9.70 4.78 -5.78
CA LYS A 306 -10.39 3.77 -4.99
C LYS A 306 -9.73 2.41 -5.14
N ARG A 307 -9.48 1.97 -6.38
CA ARG A 307 -8.83 0.67 -6.67
C ARG A 307 -7.44 0.55 -6.02
N ASN A 308 -6.63 1.61 -6.06
CA ASN A 308 -5.30 1.57 -5.46
C ASN A 308 -5.36 1.46 -3.94
N ILE A 309 -6.32 2.14 -3.30
CA ILE A 309 -6.52 2.05 -1.84
C ILE A 309 -7.07 0.67 -1.44
N GLU A 310 -8.02 0.13 -2.19
CA GLU A 310 -8.56 -1.22 -1.98
C GLU A 310 -7.51 -2.31 -2.17
N ALA A 311 -6.60 -2.15 -3.15
CA ALA A 311 -5.46 -3.06 -3.35
C ALA A 311 -4.49 -3.08 -2.15
N LEU A 312 -4.48 -2.01 -1.34
CA LEU A 312 -3.75 -1.94 -0.07
C LEU A 312 -4.58 -2.45 1.14
N GLY A 313 -5.77 -3.01 0.90
CA GLY A 313 -6.69 -3.44 1.96
C GLY A 313 -7.36 -2.26 2.68
N GLY A 314 -7.30 -1.07 2.10
CA GLY A 314 -7.88 0.14 2.67
C GLY A 314 -9.27 0.47 2.15
N THR A 315 -9.86 1.53 2.72
CA THR A 315 -11.16 2.07 2.32
C THR A 315 -11.07 3.57 2.10
N VAL A 316 -11.98 4.08 1.24
CA VAL A 316 -12.12 5.52 0.97
C VAL A 316 -13.49 5.97 1.36
N SER A 317 -13.59 7.05 2.13
CA SER A 317 -14.85 7.70 2.46
C SER A 317 -14.81 9.19 2.15
N ILE A 318 -15.99 9.79 1.98
CA ILE A 318 -16.16 11.19 1.60
C ILE A 318 -17.12 11.85 2.56
N LYS A 319 -16.73 13.01 3.07
CA LYS A 319 -17.62 13.95 3.77
C LYS A 319 -17.60 15.27 3.03
N THR A 320 -18.77 15.76 2.65
CA THR A 320 -18.87 17.01 1.89
C THR A 320 -20.12 17.77 2.27
N ALA A 321 -20.03 19.08 2.17
CA ALA A 321 -21.19 19.96 2.29
C ALA A 321 -21.05 21.08 1.28
N LEU A 322 -22.14 21.37 0.58
CA LEU A 322 -22.18 22.41 -0.45
C LEU A 322 -21.77 23.77 0.15
N GLY A 323 -20.80 24.43 -0.49
CA GLY A 323 -20.23 25.69 -0.02
C GLY A 323 -19.24 25.59 1.15
N LYS A 324 -19.04 24.41 1.74
CA LYS A 324 -18.11 24.24 2.89
C LYS A 324 -16.85 23.44 2.55
N GLY A 325 -16.87 22.71 1.42
CA GLY A 325 -15.73 21.94 0.95
C GLY A 325 -15.95 20.42 1.01
N THR A 326 -14.87 19.68 0.81
CA THR A 326 -14.89 18.21 0.76
C THR A 326 -13.72 17.65 1.56
N THR A 327 -13.96 16.58 2.29
CA THR A 327 -12.94 15.78 2.99
C THR A 327 -12.97 14.37 2.46
N PHE A 328 -11.86 13.94 1.84
CA PHE A 328 -11.59 12.54 1.52
C PHE A 328 -10.82 11.91 2.67
N THR A 329 -11.27 10.77 3.15
CA THR A 329 -10.57 9.99 4.17
C THR A 329 -10.16 8.66 3.58
N LEU A 330 -8.85 8.40 3.55
CA LEU A 330 -8.25 7.13 3.19
C LEU A 330 -7.92 6.41 4.49
N LYS A 331 -8.53 5.24 4.72
CA LYS A 331 -8.25 4.41 5.89
C LYS A 331 -7.49 3.17 5.45
N LEU A 332 -6.28 3.00 5.96
CA LEU A 332 -5.35 1.92 5.60
C LEU A 332 -5.04 1.07 6.82
N PRO A 333 -4.95 -0.26 6.72
CA PRO A 333 -4.54 -1.10 7.83
C PRO A 333 -3.05 -0.87 8.16
N LEU A 334 -2.71 -0.93 9.45
CA LEU A 334 -1.31 -0.84 9.93
C LEU A 334 -0.46 -2.01 9.48
N THR A 335 -1.08 -3.19 9.33
CA THR A 335 -0.39 -4.44 8.99
C THR A 335 -0.57 -4.77 7.51
N LEU A 336 0.51 -5.21 6.85
CA LEU A 336 0.42 -5.75 5.51
C LEU A 336 -0.46 -7.01 5.51
N ALA A 337 -1.58 -6.91 4.77
CA ALA A 337 -2.33 -8.05 4.24
C ALA A 337 -2.70 -9.18 5.22
N ILE A 338 -2.95 -8.86 6.50
CA ILE A 338 -3.64 -9.80 7.39
C ILE A 338 -5.12 -9.46 7.32
N ILE A 339 -5.91 -10.42 6.89
CA ILE A 339 -7.37 -10.31 6.89
C ILE A 339 -7.97 -11.31 7.87
N GLU A 340 -9.05 -10.92 8.52
CA GLU A 340 -9.93 -11.86 9.18
C GLU A 340 -10.82 -12.50 8.12
N GLY A 341 -10.80 -13.82 8.06
CA GLY A 341 -11.56 -14.56 7.07
C GLY A 341 -12.33 -15.72 7.69
N MET A 342 -13.47 -16.02 7.10
CA MET A 342 -14.22 -17.23 7.35
C MET A 342 -13.70 -18.31 6.42
N THR A 343 -13.19 -19.39 6.99
CA THR A 343 -12.73 -20.56 6.24
C THR A 343 -13.91 -21.44 5.91
N VAL A 344 -14.07 -21.74 4.61
CA VAL A 344 -15.16 -22.56 4.08
C VAL A 344 -14.62 -23.66 3.19
N ARG A 345 -15.34 -24.76 3.10
CA ARG A 345 -15.00 -25.89 2.23
C ARG A 345 -15.94 -25.96 1.01
N VAL A 346 -15.37 -26.23 -0.14
CA VAL A 346 -16.10 -26.53 -1.38
C VAL A 346 -15.43 -27.74 -2.05
N GLY A 347 -16.08 -28.89 -1.97
CA GLY A 347 -15.45 -30.15 -2.33
C GLY A 347 -14.23 -30.45 -1.45
N LYS A 348 -13.08 -30.64 -2.06
CA LYS A 348 -11.81 -30.88 -1.35
C LYS A 348 -11.00 -29.62 -1.07
N GLU A 349 -11.42 -28.47 -1.61
CA GLU A 349 -10.66 -27.24 -1.57
C GLU A 349 -11.16 -26.33 -0.44
N THR A 350 -10.24 -25.59 0.17
CA THR A 350 -10.52 -24.64 1.24
C THR A 350 -10.42 -23.22 0.71
N TYR A 351 -11.48 -22.45 0.97
CA TYR A 351 -11.56 -21.03 0.60
C TYR A 351 -11.67 -20.17 1.85
N ILE A 352 -11.24 -18.93 1.72
CA ILE A 352 -11.32 -17.93 2.77
C ILE A 352 -12.14 -16.77 2.22
N VAL A 353 -13.24 -16.49 2.90
CA VAL A 353 -14.13 -15.37 2.60
C VAL A 353 -13.77 -14.23 3.55
N PRO A 354 -13.41 -13.01 3.06
CA PRO A 354 -13.16 -11.87 3.93
C PRO A 354 -14.35 -11.60 4.84
N LEU A 355 -14.13 -11.53 6.15
CA LEU A 355 -15.22 -11.43 7.13
C LEU A 355 -16.06 -10.16 6.95
N LEU A 356 -15.42 -9.05 6.57
CA LEU A 356 -16.08 -7.77 6.32
C LEU A 356 -17.07 -7.80 5.13
N SER A 357 -16.94 -8.79 4.26
CA SER A 357 -17.83 -8.96 3.10
C SER A 357 -19.04 -9.87 3.41
N ILE A 358 -19.08 -10.52 4.58
CA ILE A 358 -20.15 -11.45 4.94
C ILE A 358 -21.23 -10.71 5.71
N LEU A 359 -22.46 -10.66 5.17
CA LEU A 359 -23.62 -10.12 5.88
C LEU A 359 -24.23 -11.15 6.80
N GLU A 360 -24.49 -12.34 6.29
CA GLU A 360 -25.09 -13.45 7.03
C GLU A 360 -24.81 -14.79 6.35
N SER A 361 -24.98 -15.87 7.09
CA SER A 361 -24.96 -17.24 6.59
C SER A 361 -26.33 -17.88 6.82
N ILE A 362 -26.85 -18.56 5.82
CA ILE A 362 -28.18 -19.19 5.87
C ILE A 362 -28.16 -20.60 5.29
N GLN A 363 -28.98 -21.49 5.84
CA GLN A 363 -29.34 -22.75 5.18
C GLN A 363 -30.72 -22.55 4.55
N PRO A 364 -30.84 -22.51 3.21
CA PRO A 364 -32.08 -22.14 2.57
C PRO A 364 -33.10 -23.29 2.59
N LYS A 365 -34.36 -22.93 2.59
CA LYS A 365 -35.46 -23.88 2.31
C LYS A 365 -35.73 -23.87 0.80
N ALA A 366 -36.19 -24.97 0.24
CA ALA A 366 -36.53 -25.07 -1.20
C ALA A 366 -37.53 -23.97 -1.67
N SER A 367 -38.40 -23.50 -0.78
CA SER A 367 -39.41 -22.47 -1.10
C SER A 367 -38.85 -21.09 -1.41
N VAL A 368 -37.64 -20.78 -0.94
CA VAL A 368 -36.99 -19.47 -1.15
C VAL A 368 -36.07 -19.44 -2.36
N ILE A 369 -35.78 -20.60 -2.95
CA ILE A 369 -34.95 -20.73 -4.16
C ILE A 369 -35.85 -20.71 -5.39
N LYS A 370 -35.50 -19.93 -6.39
CA LYS A 370 -36.21 -19.82 -7.66
C LYS A 370 -35.23 -19.93 -8.81
N THR A 371 -35.50 -20.82 -9.74
CA THR A 371 -34.78 -20.89 -11.01
C THR A 371 -35.52 -20.04 -12.04
N VAL A 372 -34.84 -19.06 -12.61
CA VAL A 372 -35.38 -18.18 -13.64
C VAL A 372 -34.70 -18.53 -14.96
N VAL A 373 -35.51 -18.89 -15.96
CA VAL A 373 -35.00 -19.24 -17.30
C VAL A 373 -34.21 -18.07 -17.85
N GLY A 374 -32.93 -18.30 -18.18
CA GLY A 374 -32.02 -17.30 -18.70
C GLY A 374 -31.35 -16.40 -17.63
N LYS A 375 -31.72 -16.48 -16.35
CA LYS A 375 -31.15 -15.66 -15.25
C LYS A 375 -30.44 -16.48 -14.16
N GLY A 376 -30.42 -17.83 -14.30
CA GLY A 376 -29.83 -18.68 -13.29
C GLY A 376 -30.72 -18.86 -12.05
N GLU A 377 -30.11 -19.17 -10.93
CA GLU A 377 -30.80 -19.37 -9.65
C GLU A 377 -30.79 -18.09 -8.81
N LEU A 378 -31.95 -17.77 -8.28
CA LEU A 378 -32.15 -16.64 -7.37
C LEU A 378 -32.61 -17.16 -6.01
N ILE A 379 -32.17 -16.53 -4.96
CA ILE A 379 -32.67 -16.76 -3.61
C ILE A 379 -33.38 -15.53 -3.05
N ASN A 380 -34.54 -15.74 -2.41
CA ASN A 380 -35.24 -14.68 -1.69
C ASN A 380 -34.70 -14.59 -0.25
N VAL A 381 -34.00 -13.49 0.05
CA VAL A 381 -33.49 -13.16 1.39
C VAL A 381 -34.24 -11.93 1.88
N ARG A 382 -35.07 -12.09 2.89
CA ARG A 382 -35.88 -11.00 3.52
C ARG A 382 -36.69 -10.16 2.51
N GLY A 383 -37.16 -10.77 1.44
CA GLY A 383 -37.97 -10.09 0.40
C GLY A 383 -37.15 -9.58 -0.79
N THR A 384 -35.85 -9.62 -0.74
CA THR A 384 -34.95 -9.26 -1.84
C THR A 384 -34.49 -10.53 -2.56
N TYR A 385 -34.52 -10.52 -3.90
CA TYR A 385 -33.99 -11.60 -4.71
C TYR A 385 -32.53 -11.34 -5.03
N LEU A 386 -31.67 -12.24 -4.58
CA LEU A 386 -30.22 -12.21 -4.83
C LEU A 386 -29.81 -13.30 -5.82
N PRO A 387 -28.83 -13.05 -6.70
CA PRO A 387 -28.25 -14.10 -7.51
C PRO A 387 -27.57 -15.14 -6.61
N MET A 388 -27.82 -16.42 -6.89
CA MET A 388 -27.17 -17.54 -6.20
C MET A 388 -26.08 -18.10 -7.07
N MET A 389 -24.88 -18.20 -6.52
CA MET A 389 -23.68 -18.66 -7.18
C MET A 389 -23.16 -19.93 -6.51
N ARG A 390 -22.90 -20.96 -7.30
CA ARG A 390 -22.31 -22.22 -6.87
C ARG A 390 -20.79 -22.16 -7.11
N LEU A 391 -19.98 -22.03 -6.06
CA LEU A 391 -18.53 -21.90 -6.21
C LEU A 391 -17.90 -23.08 -6.95
N TYR A 392 -18.42 -24.29 -6.78
CA TYR A 392 -17.92 -25.45 -7.49
C TYR A 392 -18.10 -25.35 -9.02
N GLU A 393 -19.12 -24.64 -9.50
CA GLU A 393 -19.30 -24.36 -10.94
C GLU A 393 -18.37 -23.26 -11.43
N VAL A 394 -18.11 -22.24 -10.58
CA VAL A 394 -17.20 -21.13 -10.91
C VAL A 394 -15.79 -21.64 -11.10
N PHE A 395 -15.33 -22.48 -10.18
CA PHE A 395 -13.96 -22.99 -10.16
C PHE A 395 -13.80 -24.40 -10.73
N SER A 396 -14.88 -24.97 -11.34
CA SER A 396 -14.88 -26.30 -11.95
C SER A 396 -14.45 -27.42 -10.99
N LEU A 397 -14.98 -27.40 -9.78
CA LEU A 397 -14.68 -28.36 -8.72
C LEU A 397 -15.71 -29.50 -8.69
N GLN A 398 -15.35 -30.57 -8.00
CA GLN A 398 -16.30 -31.63 -7.65
C GLN A 398 -16.89 -31.35 -6.28
N PRO A 399 -18.20 -30.99 -6.16
CA PRO A 399 -18.83 -30.66 -4.89
C PRO A 399 -19.10 -31.93 -4.07
N GLU A 400 -19.14 -31.80 -2.76
CA GLU A 400 -19.71 -32.81 -1.86
C GLU A 400 -21.23 -32.65 -1.77
N ILE A 401 -21.75 -31.40 -1.83
CA ILE A 401 -23.15 -31.08 -1.74
C ILE A 401 -23.59 -30.35 -3.01
N THR A 402 -24.61 -30.87 -3.71
CA THR A 402 -25.20 -30.26 -4.91
C THR A 402 -26.55 -29.62 -4.63
N ASP A 403 -27.26 -30.10 -3.59
CA ASP A 403 -28.56 -29.57 -3.19
C ASP A 403 -28.37 -28.33 -2.31
N PRO A 404 -28.82 -27.15 -2.77
CA PRO A 404 -28.67 -25.91 -1.98
C PRO A 404 -29.36 -25.98 -0.61
N THR A 405 -30.37 -26.81 -0.43
CA THR A 405 -31.08 -26.95 0.84
C THR A 405 -30.28 -27.69 1.91
N GLN A 406 -29.24 -28.40 1.50
CA GLN A 406 -28.32 -29.11 2.38
C GLN A 406 -27.01 -28.35 2.56
N ALA A 407 -26.75 -27.35 1.72
CA ALA A 407 -25.57 -26.51 1.74
C ALA A 407 -25.76 -25.26 2.61
N ILE A 408 -24.69 -24.52 2.80
CA ILE A 408 -24.71 -23.20 3.43
C ILE A 408 -24.58 -22.13 2.35
N LEU A 409 -25.42 -21.11 2.40
CA LEU A 409 -25.29 -19.93 1.57
C LEU A 409 -24.71 -18.78 2.41
N LEU A 410 -23.61 -18.24 1.95
CA LEU A 410 -23.04 -16.98 2.48
C LEU A 410 -23.58 -15.83 1.65
N ILE A 411 -24.23 -14.88 2.32
CA ILE A 411 -24.66 -13.64 1.69
C ILE A 411 -23.50 -12.67 1.78
N LEU A 412 -22.90 -12.41 0.64
CA LEU A 412 -21.74 -11.52 0.51
C LEU A 412 -22.19 -10.17 -0.04
N GLU A 413 -21.58 -9.12 0.46
CA GLU A 413 -21.83 -7.74 0.00
C GLU A 413 -20.52 -7.02 -0.29
N THR A 414 -20.51 -6.29 -1.38
CA THR A 414 -19.50 -5.26 -1.66
C THR A 414 -20.14 -4.13 -2.46
N GLU A 415 -19.83 -2.89 -2.12
CA GLU A 415 -20.37 -1.68 -2.78
C GLU A 415 -21.90 -1.59 -2.84
N GLY A 416 -22.61 -2.19 -1.88
CA GLY A 416 -24.06 -2.22 -1.83
C GLY A 416 -24.70 -3.27 -2.73
N GLU A 417 -23.92 -4.11 -3.40
CA GLU A 417 -24.38 -5.25 -4.18
C GLU A 417 -24.18 -6.54 -3.43
N GLN A 418 -25.15 -7.44 -3.55
CA GLN A 418 -25.20 -8.67 -2.79
C GLN A 418 -25.24 -9.90 -3.71
N VAL A 419 -24.58 -10.97 -3.29
CA VAL A 419 -24.61 -12.28 -3.93
C VAL A 419 -24.69 -13.37 -2.87
N ALA A 420 -25.46 -14.41 -3.13
CA ALA A 420 -25.48 -15.60 -2.30
C ALA A 420 -24.51 -16.65 -2.87
N VAL A 421 -23.52 -17.02 -2.09
CA VAL A 421 -22.48 -17.96 -2.49
C VAL A 421 -22.66 -19.28 -1.77
N MET A 422 -22.81 -20.37 -2.52
CA MET A 422 -23.00 -21.71 -1.99
C MET A 422 -21.67 -22.37 -1.64
N VAL A 423 -21.57 -22.86 -0.39
CA VAL A 423 -20.43 -23.61 0.14
C VAL A 423 -20.91 -24.89 0.84
N ASP A 424 -20.05 -25.91 0.94
CA ASP A 424 -20.42 -27.19 1.56
C ASP A 424 -20.44 -27.05 3.09
N GLU A 425 -19.44 -26.37 3.68
CA GLU A 425 -19.29 -26.26 5.13
C GLU A 425 -18.53 -24.97 5.53
N ILE A 426 -18.85 -24.44 6.70
CA ILE A 426 -18.05 -23.40 7.40
C ILE A 426 -17.14 -24.11 8.39
N LEU A 427 -15.82 -24.00 8.21
CA LEU A 427 -14.82 -24.64 9.07
C LEU A 427 -14.48 -23.80 10.29
N GLY A 428 -14.53 -22.46 10.18
CA GLY A 428 -14.24 -21.56 11.28
C GLY A 428 -13.82 -20.17 10.82
N GLN A 429 -13.38 -19.37 11.77
CA GLN A 429 -12.86 -18.03 11.54
C GLN A 429 -11.38 -18.00 11.94
N GLN A 430 -10.54 -17.40 11.10
CA GLN A 430 -9.11 -17.24 11.40
C GLN A 430 -8.53 -15.99 10.74
N GLN A 431 -7.43 -15.53 11.28
CA GLN A 431 -6.60 -14.50 10.64
C GLN A 431 -5.65 -15.17 9.65
N VAL A 432 -5.56 -14.63 8.45
CA VAL A 432 -4.71 -15.15 7.39
C VAL A 432 -3.87 -14.06 6.75
N VAL A 433 -2.66 -14.42 6.35
CA VAL A 433 -1.75 -13.53 5.61
C VAL A 433 -2.00 -13.72 4.11
N ILE A 434 -2.41 -12.66 3.43
CA ILE A 434 -2.59 -12.70 1.97
C ILE A 434 -1.22 -12.76 1.29
N LYS A 435 -1.02 -13.75 0.45
CA LYS A 435 0.10 -13.82 -0.49
C LYS A 435 -0.42 -13.59 -1.89
N SER A 436 0.11 -12.58 -2.59
CA SER A 436 -0.21 -12.34 -3.99
C SER A 436 0.21 -13.55 -4.83
N MET A 437 -0.70 -14.04 -5.66
CA MET A 437 -0.42 -15.11 -6.62
C MET A 437 0.18 -14.58 -7.93
N GLU A 438 0.04 -13.29 -8.21
CA GLU A 438 0.38 -12.70 -9.52
C GLU A 438 1.88 -12.76 -9.86
N GLN A 439 2.76 -12.88 -8.86
CA GLN A 439 4.19 -13.01 -9.10
C GLN A 439 4.60 -14.35 -9.73
N ASN A 440 3.82 -15.43 -9.48
CA ASN A 440 4.19 -16.79 -9.89
C ASN A 440 3.08 -17.52 -10.66
N PHE A 441 1.84 -17.02 -10.65
CA PHE A 441 0.68 -17.67 -11.25
C PHE A 441 -0.15 -16.68 -12.07
N ARG A 442 -0.95 -17.20 -13.00
CA ARG A 442 -1.92 -16.38 -13.74
C ARG A 442 -3.04 -15.93 -12.80
N LYS A 443 -3.54 -14.71 -13.01
CA LYS A 443 -4.71 -14.22 -12.30
C LYS A 443 -5.91 -15.15 -12.55
N VAL A 444 -6.55 -15.58 -11.46
CA VAL A 444 -7.79 -16.36 -11.48
C VAL A 444 -8.92 -15.43 -11.08
N GLU A 445 -9.93 -15.31 -11.95
CA GLU A 445 -11.12 -14.47 -11.62
C GLU A 445 -11.84 -15.04 -10.39
N GLY A 446 -12.25 -14.16 -9.49
CA GLY A 446 -12.87 -14.54 -8.22
C GLY A 446 -11.90 -14.94 -7.11
N ILE A 447 -10.58 -14.88 -7.35
CA ILE A 447 -9.54 -15.15 -6.33
C ILE A 447 -8.68 -13.88 -6.12
N ALA A 448 -8.61 -13.41 -4.89
CA ALA A 448 -7.79 -12.25 -4.48
C ALA A 448 -6.34 -12.64 -4.14
N GLY A 449 -6.12 -13.87 -3.71
CA GLY A 449 -4.81 -14.36 -3.28
C GLY A 449 -4.89 -15.75 -2.68
N ALA A 450 -3.79 -16.18 -2.06
CA ALA A 450 -3.72 -17.44 -1.35
C ALA A 450 -3.04 -17.28 0.01
N THR A 451 -3.23 -18.24 0.89
CA THR A 451 -2.55 -18.34 2.19
C THR A 451 -2.18 -19.77 2.50
N ILE A 452 -1.36 -19.97 3.53
CA ILE A 452 -1.09 -21.28 4.09
C ILE A 452 -1.90 -21.39 5.39
N LEU A 453 -2.73 -22.43 5.47
CA LEU A 453 -3.56 -22.71 6.65
C LEU A 453 -2.75 -23.38 7.77
N GLY A 454 -3.35 -23.48 8.96
CA GLY A 454 -2.70 -24.08 10.13
C GLY A 454 -2.33 -25.57 9.97
N ASP A 455 -2.99 -26.30 9.06
CA ASP A 455 -2.69 -27.68 8.68
C ASP A 455 -1.61 -27.83 7.60
N GLY A 456 -1.06 -26.69 7.11
CA GLY A 456 -0.07 -26.65 6.05
C GLY A 456 -0.66 -26.69 4.63
N THR A 457 -1.98 -26.77 4.46
CA THR A 457 -2.63 -26.72 3.17
C THR A 457 -2.77 -25.29 2.64
N VAL A 458 -3.01 -25.13 1.33
CA VAL A 458 -3.24 -23.83 0.72
C VAL A 458 -4.72 -23.48 0.79
N GLY A 459 -5.04 -22.30 1.32
CA GLY A 459 -6.38 -21.72 1.26
C GLY A 459 -6.43 -20.58 0.24
N PHE A 460 -7.45 -20.55 -0.62
CA PHE A 460 -7.65 -19.49 -1.60
C PHE A 460 -8.56 -18.40 -1.04
N ILE A 461 -8.14 -17.14 -1.14
CA ILE A 461 -8.90 -15.99 -0.65
C ILE A 461 -9.80 -15.49 -1.77
N LEU A 462 -11.12 -15.46 -1.50
CA LEU A 462 -12.11 -15.04 -2.49
C LEU A 462 -12.07 -13.54 -2.73
N ASP A 463 -12.15 -13.16 -4.00
CA ASP A 463 -12.43 -11.81 -4.45
C ASP A 463 -13.93 -11.61 -4.62
N VAL A 464 -14.59 -11.06 -3.60
CA VAL A 464 -16.05 -10.88 -3.58
C VAL A 464 -16.52 -9.99 -4.73
N ARG A 465 -15.74 -8.97 -5.10
CA ARG A 465 -16.05 -8.11 -6.24
C ARG A 465 -15.95 -8.88 -7.56
N GLY A 466 -14.86 -9.64 -7.74
CA GLY A 466 -14.70 -10.51 -8.91
C GLY A 466 -15.83 -11.53 -9.04
N LEU A 467 -16.31 -12.09 -7.91
CA LEU A 467 -17.47 -12.99 -7.91
C LEU A 467 -18.76 -12.29 -8.35
N LEU A 468 -19.00 -11.06 -7.92
CA LEU A 468 -20.14 -10.26 -8.40
C LEU A 468 -20.07 -9.97 -9.89
N GLU A 469 -18.89 -9.66 -10.41
CA GLU A 469 -18.67 -9.45 -11.84
C GLU A 469 -18.98 -10.73 -12.65
N ILE A 470 -18.54 -11.90 -12.14
CA ILE A 470 -18.88 -13.21 -12.73
C ILE A 470 -20.39 -13.47 -12.69
N ALA A 471 -21.07 -13.12 -11.57
CA ALA A 471 -22.51 -13.29 -11.44
C ALA A 471 -23.27 -12.47 -12.50
N ARG A 472 -22.86 -11.23 -12.72
CA ARG A 472 -23.45 -10.33 -13.75
C ARG A 472 -23.25 -10.82 -15.17
N GLN A 473 -22.07 -11.37 -15.49
CA GLN A 473 -21.77 -11.89 -16.83
C GLN A 473 -22.59 -13.13 -17.16
N ARG A 474 -23.05 -13.86 -16.16
CA ARG A 474 -23.96 -15.02 -16.32
C ARG A 474 -25.43 -14.60 -16.46
N GLU A 475 -25.78 -13.32 -16.20
CA GLU A 475 -27.09 -12.76 -16.57
C GLU A 475 -27.09 -12.43 -18.07
N PRO A 476 -27.89 -13.08 -18.90
CA PRO A 476 -28.02 -12.71 -20.31
C PRO A 476 -28.58 -11.28 -20.38
N VAL A 477 -27.89 -10.41 -21.12
CA VAL A 477 -28.38 -9.08 -21.48
C VAL A 477 -29.74 -9.26 -22.14
N VAL A 478 -30.80 -8.89 -21.43
CA VAL A 478 -32.14 -8.76 -22.04
C VAL A 478 -32.07 -7.50 -22.89
N ALA A 479 -32.01 -7.71 -24.22
CA ALA A 479 -32.14 -6.65 -25.20
C ALA A 479 -33.54 -6.07 -25.22
#